data_22d9f69a011f83ecd8bc3d087c963cbc
#
_entry.id   22d9f69a011f83ecd8bc3d087c963cbc
#
_cell.length_a   1.000
_cell.length_b   1.000
_cell.length_c   1.000
_cell.angle_alpha   90.00
_cell.angle_beta   90.00
_cell.angle_gamma   90.00
#
_symmetry.space_group_name_H-M   'P 1'
#
loop_
_entity.id
_entity.type
_entity.pdbx_description
1 polymer ?
#
loop_
_entity_poly.entity_id
_entity_poly.type
_entity_poly.pdbx_seq_one_letter_code
_entity_poly.pdbx_strand_id
1 'polypeptide(L)'
;NNPTTSLTNMEQEKNTERKETIIRVLISVDGTDQYLHSDVRISCPAPYLVKGDIAVQQEAGTELCLSERMQPGQTVIVEAPDTMSLTLNSVRRSQGAPAYQGILEVTREKQGFRVINQVDLESYLKGVVPSEMPADAPAEALCAQAVCARTYAVRQIREERMKEWDADVDDTVSCQVYNNISEQAASSQAVDATRGMIILSDGEPIEAYFFSTSWGCTDTDEVWNAKKSAPYLRSIAVSHKAVETMVNGTLQPEMTEQSFRERILQRDAGDYEKEDVWYRWKVCIPWEMLKERSERKWPQLGAFTGLSIQGRNPGGGVKTLEIQGENQNATLENEYAIRKFLSVK
;
A
#
# COMPACT_ATOMS: atom_id res chain seq x y z
N ASN A 1 -29.48 -19.48 46.90
CA ASN A 1 -29.94 -19.07 45.58
C ASN A 1 -28.73 -18.80 44.68
N ASN A 2 -28.23 -19.81 43.99
CA ASN A 2 -27.24 -19.75 42.96
C ASN A 2 -27.91 -19.47 41.60
N PRO A 3 -27.47 -18.52 40.80
CA PRO A 3 -27.84 -18.50 39.40
C PRO A 3 -26.80 -19.28 38.58
N THR A 4 -27.11 -20.53 38.28
CA THR A 4 -26.48 -21.29 37.19
C THR A 4 -27.02 -20.72 35.88
N THR A 5 -26.39 -19.72 35.32
CA THR A 5 -26.72 -19.24 33.98
C THR A 5 -25.90 -20.05 32.97
N SER A 6 -26.59 -20.75 32.16
CA SER A 6 -26.19 -21.79 31.23
C SER A 6 -25.16 -21.30 30.19
N LEU A 7 -24.05 -22.03 30.11
CA LEU A 7 -23.03 -21.98 29.03
C LEU A 7 -23.53 -22.56 27.69
N THR A 8 -24.84 -22.91 27.60
CA THR A 8 -25.41 -23.59 26.45
C THR A 8 -25.84 -22.70 25.28
N ASN A 9 -25.81 -21.37 25.43
CA ASN A 9 -26.21 -20.44 24.36
C ASN A 9 -25.04 -19.85 23.55
N MET A 10 -23.78 -20.19 23.85
CA MET A 10 -22.62 -19.71 23.09
C MET A 10 -22.16 -20.65 21.97
N GLU A 11 -22.69 -21.85 21.87
CA GLU A 11 -22.33 -22.85 20.83
C GLU A 11 -23.25 -22.89 19.62
N GLN A 12 -24.40 -22.21 19.66
CA GLN A 12 -25.37 -22.22 18.54
C GLN A 12 -25.22 -21.07 17.54
N GLU A 13 -24.38 -20.08 17.79
CA GLU A 13 -24.09 -19.00 16.81
C GLU A 13 -22.87 -19.27 15.91
N LYS A 14 -22.25 -20.46 16.00
CA LYS A 14 -21.03 -20.79 15.24
C LYS A 14 -21.26 -21.33 13.84
N ASN A 15 -22.45 -21.32 13.31
CA ASN A 15 -22.74 -21.88 11.97
C ASN A 15 -23.55 -20.93 11.07
N THR A 16 -23.29 -19.62 11.13
CA THR A 16 -23.54 -18.75 10.01
C THR A 16 -22.36 -18.93 9.05
N GLU A 17 -22.60 -19.43 7.85
CA GLU A 17 -21.66 -19.40 6.73
C GLU A 17 -21.06 -17.99 6.69
N ARG A 18 -19.79 -17.85 7.06
CA ARG A 18 -19.07 -16.59 6.96
C ARG A 18 -18.98 -16.28 5.47
N LYS A 19 -19.80 -15.37 5.00
CA LYS A 19 -19.74 -14.89 3.62
C LYS A 19 -18.31 -14.39 3.38
N GLU A 20 -17.60 -15.09 2.51
CA GLU A 20 -16.24 -14.71 2.13
C GLU A 20 -16.26 -13.30 1.54
N THR A 21 -15.36 -12.46 2.00
CA THR A 21 -15.20 -11.11 1.46
C THR A 21 -14.33 -11.19 0.23
N ILE A 22 -14.90 -10.93 -0.93
CA ILE A 22 -14.16 -10.86 -2.20
C ILE A 22 -13.59 -9.45 -2.36
N ILE A 23 -12.34 -9.39 -2.77
CA ILE A 23 -11.65 -8.15 -3.16
C ILE A 23 -11.35 -8.18 -4.67
N ARG A 24 -11.46 -7.02 -5.31
CA ARG A 24 -11.19 -6.82 -6.73
C ARG A 24 -9.89 -6.03 -6.88
N VAL A 25 -8.85 -6.69 -7.35
CA VAL A 25 -7.49 -6.13 -7.48
C VAL A 25 -7.20 -5.80 -8.93
N LEU A 26 -7.01 -4.53 -9.25
CA LEU A 26 -6.58 -4.07 -10.56
C LEU A 26 -5.10 -4.39 -10.76
N ILE A 27 -4.77 -5.15 -11.79
CA ILE A 27 -3.40 -5.60 -12.05
C ILE A 27 -2.69 -4.60 -12.97
N SER A 28 -1.60 -4.04 -12.48
CA SER A 28 -0.73 -3.15 -13.25
C SER A 28 0.15 -3.91 -14.25
N VAL A 29 0.60 -3.21 -15.29
CA VAL A 29 1.45 -3.79 -16.33
C VAL A 29 2.82 -4.21 -15.78
N ASP A 30 3.45 -3.32 -15.02
CA ASP A 30 4.83 -3.47 -14.56
C ASP A 30 5.07 -3.04 -13.08
N GLY A 31 3.98 -2.95 -12.29
CA GLY A 31 4.04 -2.48 -10.90
C GLY A 31 3.98 -0.96 -10.76
N THR A 32 3.64 -0.25 -11.83
CA THR A 32 3.41 1.21 -11.87
C THR A 32 1.92 1.53 -12.02
N ASP A 33 1.59 2.79 -12.28
CA ASP A 33 0.23 3.27 -12.53
C ASP A 33 -0.28 3.04 -13.98
N GLN A 34 0.30 2.08 -14.69
CA GLN A 34 -0.15 1.65 -16.02
C GLN A 34 -1.00 0.39 -15.90
N TYR A 35 -2.29 0.48 -16.23
CA TYR A 35 -3.26 -0.60 -16.03
C TYR A 35 -3.82 -1.20 -17.32
N LEU A 36 -3.48 -0.67 -18.48
CA LEU A 36 -3.92 -1.22 -19.76
C LEU A 36 -2.81 -2.06 -20.41
N HIS A 37 -2.97 -3.37 -20.33
CA HIS A 37 -2.03 -4.33 -20.89
C HIS A 37 -2.14 -4.37 -22.42
N SER A 38 -1.02 -4.41 -23.11
CA SER A 38 -1.00 -4.61 -24.57
C SER A 38 -1.28 -6.06 -24.98
N ASP A 39 -0.97 -7.00 -24.07
CA ASP A 39 -1.11 -8.45 -24.28
C ASP A 39 -1.57 -9.11 -22.97
N VAL A 40 -2.40 -10.16 -23.07
CA VAL A 40 -2.83 -10.98 -21.93
C VAL A 40 -2.67 -12.45 -22.27
N ARG A 41 -1.73 -13.10 -21.58
CA ARG A 41 -1.45 -14.53 -21.70
C ARG A 41 -1.56 -15.20 -20.34
N ILE A 42 -2.40 -16.23 -20.26
CA ILE A 42 -2.75 -16.92 -19.03
C ILE A 42 -2.52 -18.41 -19.21
N SER A 43 -1.97 -19.07 -18.19
CA SER A 43 -1.90 -20.53 -18.12
C SER A 43 -2.24 -21.05 -16.73
N CYS A 44 -2.58 -22.32 -16.65
CA CYS A 44 -2.81 -23.02 -15.38
C CYS A 44 -2.23 -24.44 -15.49
N PRO A 45 -1.62 -24.97 -14.43
CA PRO A 45 -1.13 -26.37 -14.43
C PRO A 45 -2.26 -27.41 -14.45
N ALA A 46 -3.52 -27.01 -14.21
CA ALA A 46 -4.72 -27.82 -14.35
C ALA A 46 -5.61 -27.32 -15.50
N PRO A 47 -6.59 -28.14 -16.00
CA PRO A 47 -7.60 -27.63 -16.92
C PRO A 47 -8.36 -26.45 -16.31
N TYR A 48 -8.66 -25.43 -17.10
CA TYR A 48 -9.32 -24.21 -16.63
C TYR A 48 -10.37 -23.71 -17.62
N LEU A 49 -11.29 -22.89 -17.12
CA LEU A 49 -12.45 -22.42 -17.87
C LEU A 49 -12.33 -20.93 -18.22
N VAL A 50 -12.74 -20.60 -19.43
CA VAL A 50 -12.98 -19.22 -19.88
C VAL A 50 -14.47 -19.08 -20.11
N LYS A 51 -15.08 -18.07 -19.51
CA LYS A 51 -16.52 -17.77 -19.56
C LYS A 51 -16.74 -16.32 -20.00
N GLY A 52 -17.92 -15.99 -20.44
CA GLY A 52 -18.31 -14.64 -20.89
C GLY A 52 -18.44 -14.55 -22.39
N ASP A 53 -17.92 -13.46 -22.99
CA ASP A 53 -18.02 -13.24 -24.43
C ASP A 53 -17.25 -14.27 -25.27
N ILE A 54 -16.32 -14.95 -24.67
CA ILE A 54 -15.66 -16.16 -25.19
C ILE A 54 -15.85 -17.26 -24.17
N ALA A 55 -16.31 -18.43 -24.61
CA ALA A 55 -16.50 -19.58 -23.75
C ALA A 55 -15.67 -20.76 -24.29
N VAL A 56 -14.67 -21.20 -23.54
CA VAL A 56 -13.79 -22.31 -23.93
C VAL A 56 -13.16 -22.97 -22.69
N GLN A 57 -13.01 -24.28 -22.73
CA GLN A 57 -12.20 -25.02 -21.79
C GLN A 57 -10.78 -25.14 -22.32
N GLN A 58 -9.80 -24.85 -21.49
CA GLN A 58 -8.39 -25.00 -21.79
C GLN A 58 -7.82 -26.25 -21.11
N GLU A 59 -6.96 -26.94 -21.80
CA GLU A 59 -6.23 -28.09 -21.25
C GLU A 59 -5.12 -27.63 -20.27
N ALA A 60 -4.75 -28.50 -19.34
CA ALA A 60 -3.68 -28.26 -18.39
C ALA A 60 -2.37 -27.82 -19.09
N GLY A 61 -1.73 -26.79 -18.59
CA GLY A 61 -0.48 -26.25 -19.10
C GLY A 61 -0.58 -25.48 -20.43
N THR A 62 -1.77 -25.39 -21.04
CA THR A 62 -1.98 -24.64 -22.29
C THR A 62 -2.02 -23.15 -22.00
N GLU A 63 -1.27 -22.36 -22.79
CA GLU A 63 -1.33 -20.91 -22.70
C GLU A 63 -2.50 -20.35 -23.53
N LEU A 64 -3.36 -19.59 -22.88
CA LEU A 64 -4.42 -18.80 -23.52
C LEU A 64 -3.89 -17.43 -23.89
N CYS A 65 -3.89 -17.07 -25.16
CA CYS A 65 -3.63 -15.71 -25.63
C CYS A 65 -4.96 -15.03 -25.94
N LEU A 66 -5.30 -13.97 -25.19
CA LEU A 66 -6.55 -13.22 -25.37
C LEU A 66 -6.44 -12.08 -26.37
N SER A 67 -5.22 -11.60 -26.64
CA SER A 67 -4.96 -10.44 -27.50
C SER A 67 -5.46 -10.66 -28.93
N GLU A 68 -5.43 -11.90 -29.42
CA GLU A 68 -5.86 -12.28 -30.78
C GLU A 68 -7.35 -12.68 -30.85
N ARG A 69 -8.02 -12.81 -29.71
CA ARG A 69 -9.37 -13.42 -29.62
C ARG A 69 -10.46 -12.43 -29.24
N MET A 70 -10.11 -11.33 -28.56
CA MET A 70 -11.08 -10.39 -28.01
C MET A 70 -11.21 -9.11 -28.82
N GLN A 71 -12.45 -8.65 -29.01
CA GLN A 71 -12.78 -7.37 -29.59
C GLN A 71 -13.03 -6.32 -28.50
N PRO A 72 -12.81 -5.01 -28.76
CA PRO A 72 -13.12 -3.95 -27.82
C PRO A 72 -14.54 -4.04 -27.26
N GLY A 73 -14.68 -3.92 -25.94
CA GLY A 73 -15.94 -4.04 -25.21
C GLY A 73 -16.27 -5.44 -24.69
N GLN A 74 -15.53 -6.46 -25.10
CA GLN A 74 -15.73 -7.82 -24.62
C GLN A 74 -15.07 -8.05 -23.26
N THR A 75 -15.69 -8.90 -22.43
CA THR A 75 -15.18 -9.33 -21.13
C THR A 75 -15.21 -10.85 -21.01
N VAL A 76 -14.16 -11.41 -20.50
CA VAL A 76 -14.06 -12.83 -20.14
C VAL A 76 -13.65 -13.00 -18.69
N ILE A 77 -14.07 -14.10 -18.09
CA ILE A 77 -13.69 -14.58 -16.76
C ILE A 77 -12.90 -15.85 -16.95
N VAL A 78 -11.67 -15.87 -16.46
CA VAL A 78 -10.80 -17.05 -16.47
C VAL A 78 -10.78 -17.64 -15.06
N GLU A 79 -11.11 -18.91 -14.93
CA GLU A 79 -11.33 -19.59 -13.67
C GLU A 79 -10.58 -20.93 -13.64
N ALA A 80 -9.74 -21.10 -12.63
CA ALA A 80 -9.07 -22.35 -12.32
C ALA A 80 -9.84 -23.14 -11.23
N PRO A 81 -9.58 -24.44 -11.06
CA PRO A 81 -10.05 -25.17 -9.88
C PRO A 81 -9.56 -24.50 -8.57
N ASP A 82 -10.36 -24.56 -7.50
CA ASP A 82 -10.17 -23.84 -6.23
C ASP A 82 -8.77 -23.97 -5.60
N THR A 83 -8.07 -25.06 -5.85
CA THR A 83 -6.71 -25.32 -5.32
C THR A 83 -5.60 -24.87 -6.22
N MET A 84 -5.92 -24.29 -7.38
CA MET A 84 -4.96 -23.91 -8.41
C MET A 84 -4.90 -22.39 -8.63
N SER A 85 -3.76 -21.93 -9.10
CA SER A 85 -3.56 -20.53 -9.45
C SER A 85 -3.43 -20.36 -10.96
N LEU A 86 -3.95 -19.24 -11.46
CA LEU A 86 -3.77 -18.79 -12.83
C LEU A 86 -2.48 -17.99 -12.94
N THR A 87 -1.57 -18.37 -13.81
CA THR A 87 -0.33 -17.62 -14.07
C THR A 87 -0.57 -16.60 -15.19
N LEU A 88 -0.33 -15.32 -14.91
CA LEU A 88 -0.41 -14.25 -15.90
C LEU A 88 0.95 -14.07 -16.59
N ASN A 89 1.18 -14.83 -17.65
CA ASN A 89 2.47 -14.97 -18.34
C ASN A 89 2.95 -13.68 -19.03
N SER A 90 2.03 -12.76 -19.33
CA SER A 90 2.31 -11.46 -19.96
C SER A 90 2.83 -10.39 -18.98
N VAL A 91 2.82 -10.68 -17.67
CA VAL A 91 3.29 -9.77 -16.61
C VAL A 91 4.56 -10.32 -15.96
N ARG A 92 5.42 -9.43 -15.50
CA ARG A 92 6.62 -9.76 -14.72
C ARG A 92 6.62 -9.06 -13.38
N ARG A 93 6.96 -9.81 -12.34
CA ARG A 93 7.22 -9.32 -10.98
C ARG A 93 8.61 -9.81 -10.55
N SER A 94 9.05 -9.51 -9.35
CA SER A 94 10.41 -9.82 -8.89
C SER A 94 10.79 -11.30 -9.00
N GLN A 95 9.83 -12.20 -8.88
CA GLN A 95 10.04 -13.65 -8.96
C GLN A 95 9.55 -14.29 -10.28
N GLY A 96 9.30 -13.49 -11.32
CA GLY A 96 8.83 -13.97 -12.62
C GLY A 96 7.37 -13.62 -12.91
N ALA A 97 6.67 -14.48 -13.64
CA ALA A 97 5.26 -14.31 -13.92
C ALA A 97 4.42 -14.60 -12.65
N PRO A 98 3.55 -13.64 -12.22
CA PRO A 98 2.77 -13.82 -11.00
C PRO A 98 1.64 -14.85 -11.21
N ALA A 99 1.31 -15.57 -10.13
CA ALA A 99 0.22 -16.53 -10.09
C ALA A 99 -0.88 -16.03 -9.14
N TYR A 100 -2.13 -16.13 -9.56
CA TYR A 100 -3.30 -15.58 -8.87
C TYR A 100 -4.28 -16.67 -8.50
N GLN A 101 -4.68 -16.73 -7.24
CA GLN A 101 -5.84 -17.49 -6.79
C GLN A 101 -7.13 -16.77 -7.19
N GLY A 102 -8.28 -17.46 -7.11
CA GLY A 102 -9.57 -16.90 -7.52
C GLY A 102 -9.70 -16.85 -9.04
N ILE A 103 -10.26 -15.79 -9.55
CA ILE A 103 -10.52 -15.61 -10.97
C ILE A 103 -9.78 -14.39 -11.55
N LEU A 104 -9.48 -14.44 -12.85
CA LEU A 104 -9.02 -13.28 -13.62
C LEU A 104 -10.15 -12.82 -14.54
N GLU A 105 -10.67 -11.63 -14.30
CA GLU A 105 -11.56 -10.92 -15.19
C GLU A 105 -10.75 -10.07 -16.16
N VAL A 106 -10.93 -10.27 -17.44
CA VAL A 106 -10.21 -9.55 -18.50
C VAL A 106 -11.20 -8.84 -19.39
N THR A 107 -11.12 -7.52 -19.45
CA THR A 107 -11.93 -6.68 -20.33
C THR A 107 -11.06 -6.08 -21.41
N ARG A 108 -11.46 -6.22 -22.68
CA ARG A 108 -10.81 -5.56 -23.81
C ARG A 108 -11.31 -4.13 -23.91
N GLU A 109 -10.47 -3.19 -23.51
CA GLU A 109 -10.69 -1.76 -23.69
C GLU A 109 -10.24 -1.30 -25.09
N LYS A 110 -10.49 -0.03 -25.44
CA LYS A 110 -10.07 0.53 -26.74
C LYS A 110 -8.55 0.51 -26.95
N GLN A 111 -7.78 0.72 -25.88
CA GLN A 111 -6.33 0.89 -25.94
C GLN A 111 -5.52 -0.26 -25.30
N GLY A 112 -6.18 -1.33 -24.85
CA GLY A 112 -5.51 -2.44 -24.19
C GLY A 112 -6.48 -3.35 -23.45
N PHE A 113 -5.98 -4.09 -22.50
CA PHE A 113 -6.75 -4.98 -21.66
C PHE A 113 -6.67 -4.53 -20.20
N ARG A 114 -7.81 -4.40 -19.57
CA ARG A 114 -7.92 -4.28 -18.11
C ARG A 114 -7.99 -5.68 -17.52
N VAL A 115 -7.16 -5.94 -16.53
CA VAL A 115 -7.12 -7.23 -15.82
C VAL A 115 -7.44 -7.01 -14.35
N ILE A 116 -8.44 -7.71 -13.83
CA ILE A 116 -8.83 -7.67 -12.43
C ILE A 116 -8.75 -9.09 -11.87
N ASN A 117 -8.05 -9.26 -10.76
CA ASN A 117 -8.11 -10.48 -9.97
C ASN A 117 -9.22 -10.35 -8.92
N GLN A 118 -10.21 -11.21 -8.97
CA GLN A 118 -11.23 -11.34 -7.93
C GLN A 118 -10.86 -12.53 -7.04
N VAL A 119 -10.63 -12.26 -5.78
CA VAL A 119 -10.08 -13.25 -4.86
C VAL A 119 -10.66 -13.04 -3.45
N ASP A 120 -10.72 -14.11 -2.66
CA ASP A 120 -11.02 -14.02 -1.24
C ASP A 120 -9.98 -13.14 -0.53
N LEU A 121 -10.45 -12.28 0.38
CA LEU A 121 -9.60 -11.31 1.09
C LEU A 121 -8.42 -11.97 1.83
N GLU A 122 -8.63 -13.13 2.46
CA GLU A 122 -7.53 -13.79 3.18
C GLU A 122 -6.49 -14.38 2.22
N SER A 123 -6.92 -14.89 1.07
CA SER A 123 -6.02 -15.32 -0.01
C SER A 123 -5.27 -14.15 -0.64
N TYR A 124 -5.92 -13.00 -0.84
CA TYR A 124 -5.26 -11.76 -1.24
C TYR A 124 -4.13 -11.38 -0.28
N LEU A 125 -4.39 -11.42 1.03
CA LEU A 125 -3.39 -11.08 2.05
C LEU A 125 -2.17 -11.99 2.04
N LYS A 126 -2.32 -13.27 1.65
CA LYS A 126 -1.19 -14.19 1.49
C LYS A 126 -0.23 -13.79 0.36
N GLY A 127 -0.71 -13.03 -0.61
CA GLY A 127 0.12 -12.41 -1.66
C GLY A 127 0.63 -11.01 -1.28
N VAL A 128 -0.05 -10.29 -0.39
CA VAL A 128 0.34 -8.95 0.08
C VAL A 128 1.44 -9.04 1.14
N VAL A 129 1.21 -9.78 2.22
CA VAL A 129 2.12 -9.77 3.38
C VAL A 129 3.58 -10.09 3.00
N PRO A 130 3.89 -11.14 2.21
CA PRO A 130 5.27 -11.41 1.80
C PRO A 130 5.83 -10.40 0.79
N SER A 131 4.96 -9.65 0.10
CA SER A 131 5.36 -8.59 -0.85
C SER A 131 5.69 -7.28 -0.14
N GLU A 132 5.19 -7.06 1.07
CA GLU A 132 5.39 -5.86 1.88
C GLU A 132 6.41 -6.05 3.01
N MET A 133 6.55 -7.27 3.54
CA MET A 133 7.44 -7.59 4.65
C MET A 133 8.19 -8.90 4.40
N PRO A 134 9.51 -8.97 4.65
CA PRO A 134 10.27 -10.22 4.53
C PRO A 134 9.68 -11.33 5.39
N ALA A 135 9.57 -12.54 4.83
CA ALA A 135 8.93 -13.68 5.50
C ALA A 135 9.75 -14.25 6.69
N ASP A 136 10.99 -13.84 6.85
CA ASP A 136 11.86 -14.15 7.99
C ASP A 136 11.73 -13.13 9.14
N ALA A 137 10.83 -12.15 9.03
CA ALA A 137 10.48 -11.25 10.11
C ALA A 137 9.86 -12.03 11.29
N PRO A 138 9.93 -11.50 12.53
CA PRO A 138 9.28 -12.11 13.69
C PRO A 138 7.79 -12.37 13.45
N ALA A 139 7.27 -13.50 13.96
CA ALA A 139 5.89 -13.93 13.74
C ALA A 139 4.86 -12.86 14.17
N GLU A 140 5.11 -12.16 15.27
CA GLU A 140 4.26 -11.08 15.76
C GLU A 140 4.25 -9.87 14.81
N ALA A 141 5.38 -9.58 14.17
CA ALA A 141 5.46 -8.51 13.17
C ALA A 141 4.67 -8.89 11.90
N LEU A 142 4.78 -10.13 11.44
CA LEU A 142 3.96 -10.65 10.32
C LEU A 142 2.47 -10.63 10.66
N CYS A 143 2.10 -10.99 11.90
CA CYS A 143 0.71 -10.89 12.38
C CYS A 143 0.22 -9.43 12.38
N ALA A 144 1.02 -8.50 12.87
CA ALA A 144 0.68 -7.07 12.87
C ALA A 144 0.52 -6.55 11.43
N GLN A 145 1.43 -6.92 10.53
CA GLN A 145 1.33 -6.56 9.10
C GLN A 145 0.05 -7.12 8.47
N ALA A 146 -0.30 -8.38 8.76
CA ALA A 146 -1.53 -8.99 8.23
C ALA A 146 -2.79 -8.25 8.72
N VAL A 147 -2.84 -7.85 10.00
CA VAL A 147 -3.96 -7.06 10.56
C VAL A 147 -4.04 -5.67 9.93
N CYS A 148 -2.91 -4.98 9.76
CA CYS A 148 -2.86 -3.67 9.10
C CYS A 148 -3.31 -3.76 7.65
N ALA A 149 -2.76 -4.71 6.89
CA ALA A 149 -3.10 -4.92 5.48
C ALA A 149 -4.58 -5.28 5.29
N ARG A 150 -5.13 -6.11 6.15
CA ARG A 150 -6.57 -6.45 6.13
C ARG A 150 -7.44 -5.25 6.44
N THR A 151 -7.07 -4.47 7.43
CA THR A 151 -7.80 -3.24 7.82
C THR A 151 -7.82 -2.25 6.66
N TYR A 152 -6.67 -2.02 6.04
CA TYR A 152 -6.54 -1.17 4.86
C TYR A 152 -7.45 -1.66 3.72
N ALA A 153 -7.36 -2.95 3.35
CA ALA A 153 -8.15 -3.53 2.27
C ALA A 153 -9.67 -3.41 2.52
N VAL A 154 -10.13 -3.75 3.75
CA VAL A 154 -11.55 -3.60 4.14
C VAL A 154 -12.01 -2.16 3.99
N ARG A 155 -11.16 -1.20 4.34
CA ARG A 155 -11.47 0.22 4.19
C ARG A 155 -11.58 0.62 2.72
N GLN A 156 -10.63 0.18 1.85
CA GLN A 156 -10.68 0.48 0.42
C GLN A 156 -11.95 -0.06 -0.24
N ILE A 157 -12.36 -1.31 0.09
CA ILE A 157 -13.61 -1.91 -0.38
C ILE A 157 -14.82 -1.01 -0.02
N ARG A 158 -14.85 -0.46 1.19
CA ARG A 158 -15.95 0.42 1.63
C ARG A 158 -15.96 1.80 0.97
N GLU A 159 -14.79 2.35 0.69
CA GLU A 159 -14.64 3.71 0.15
C GLU A 159 -14.75 3.79 -1.37
N GLU A 160 -14.72 2.65 -2.07
CA GLU A 160 -14.84 2.56 -3.53
C GLU A 160 -13.86 3.49 -4.30
N ARG A 161 -12.64 3.66 -3.79
CA ARG A 161 -11.67 4.64 -4.36
C ARG A 161 -11.27 4.35 -5.81
N MET A 162 -11.28 3.07 -6.20
CA MET A 162 -10.95 2.63 -7.56
C MET A 162 -12.18 2.33 -8.42
N LYS A 163 -13.34 2.92 -8.10
CA LYS A 163 -14.62 2.67 -8.78
C LYS A 163 -14.58 2.91 -10.29
N GLU A 164 -13.79 3.87 -10.75
CA GLU A 164 -13.60 4.14 -12.18
C GLU A 164 -13.00 2.95 -12.96
N TRP A 165 -12.25 2.09 -12.25
CA TRP A 165 -11.64 0.87 -12.76
C TRP A 165 -12.46 -0.39 -12.45
N ASP A 166 -13.59 -0.25 -11.76
CA ASP A 166 -14.38 -1.38 -11.25
C ASP A 166 -13.55 -2.30 -10.35
N ALA A 167 -12.69 -1.70 -9.52
CA ALA A 167 -11.78 -2.38 -8.60
C ALA A 167 -11.86 -1.73 -7.21
N ASP A 168 -11.33 -2.43 -6.20
CA ASP A 168 -11.22 -1.95 -4.83
C ASP A 168 -9.84 -1.38 -4.55
N VAL A 169 -8.80 -2.03 -5.09
CA VAL A 169 -7.38 -1.69 -4.93
C VAL A 169 -6.62 -1.99 -6.21
N ASP A 170 -5.42 -1.44 -6.34
CA ASP A 170 -4.41 -1.92 -7.30
C ASP A 170 -3.32 -2.76 -6.62
N ASP A 171 -2.44 -3.36 -7.42
CA ASP A 171 -1.35 -4.24 -6.97
C ASP A 171 -0.01 -3.51 -6.75
N THR A 172 -0.03 -2.17 -6.64
CA THR A 172 1.16 -1.32 -6.58
C THR A 172 1.34 -0.67 -5.20
N VAL A 173 2.43 0.08 -5.04
CA VAL A 173 2.69 0.93 -3.85
C VAL A 173 1.64 2.04 -3.64
N SER A 174 0.76 2.29 -4.60
CA SER A 174 -0.34 3.24 -4.45
C SER A 174 -1.42 2.72 -3.51
N CYS A 175 -1.59 1.40 -3.46
CA CYS A 175 -2.44 0.69 -2.49
C CYS A 175 -1.58 -0.23 -1.62
N GLN A 176 -1.41 -1.48 -2.04
CA GLN A 176 -0.56 -2.48 -1.38
C GLN A 176 0.10 -3.35 -2.44
N VAL A 177 1.40 -3.60 -2.32
CA VAL A 177 2.10 -4.47 -3.28
C VAL A 177 1.55 -5.89 -3.15
N TYR A 178 1.07 -6.42 -4.28
CA TYR A 178 0.41 -7.72 -4.33
C TYR A 178 1.11 -8.66 -5.33
N ASN A 179 1.40 -9.89 -4.91
CA ASN A 179 2.04 -10.95 -5.72
C ASN A 179 3.37 -10.54 -6.39
N ASN A 180 4.10 -9.57 -5.81
CA ASN A 180 5.49 -9.32 -6.18
C ASN A 180 6.42 -10.42 -5.65
N ILE A 181 6.09 -10.96 -4.48
CA ILE A 181 6.68 -12.15 -3.87
C ILE A 181 5.58 -13.21 -3.75
N SER A 182 5.89 -14.45 -4.10
CA SER A 182 4.97 -15.58 -3.95
C SER A 182 4.66 -15.84 -2.47
N GLU A 183 3.54 -16.51 -2.20
CA GLU A 183 3.17 -16.94 -0.86
C GLU A 183 4.31 -17.63 -0.13
N GLN A 184 4.49 -17.26 1.14
CA GLN A 184 5.49 -17.82 2.04
C GLN A 184 4.79 -18.44 3.26
N ALA A 185 5.27 -19.60 3.71
CA ALA A 185 4.61 -20.33 4.80
C ALA A 185 4.44 -19.50 6.08
N ALA A 186 5.46 -18.75 6.49
CA ALA A 186 5.43 -17.94 7.72
C ALA A 186 4.41 -16.80 7.60
N SER A 187 4.37 -16.07 6.48
CA SER A 187 3.41 -15.00 6.27
C SER A 187 1.99 -15.52 6.11
N SER A 188 1.79 -16.68 5.43
CA SER A 188 0.48 -17.31 5.33
C SER A 188 -0.04 -17.78 6.69
N GLN A 189 0.81 -18.32 7.55
CA GLN A 189 0.44 -18.67 8.93
C GLN A 189 0.02 -17.44 9.74
N ALA A 190 0.71 -16.30 9.58
CA ALA A 190 0.35 -15.06 10.25
C ALA A 190 -1.02 -14.52 9.79
N VAL A 191 -1.32 -14.60 8.48
CA VAL A 191 -2.64 -14.26 7.93
C VAL A 191 -3.72 -15.15 8.53
N ASP A 192 -3.50 -16.47 8.55
CA ASP A 192 -4.45 -17.44 9.09
C ASP A 192 -4.66 -17.27 10.60
N ALA A 193 -3.59 -17.02 11.36
CA ALA A 193 -3.66 -16.79 12.81
C ALA A 193 -4.43 -15.53 13.20
N THR A 194 -4.44 -14.54 12.32
CA THR A 194 -5.13 -13.25 12.52
C THR A 194 -6.41 -13.10 11.68
N ARG A 195 -6.92 -14.20 11.13
CA ARG A 195 -8.08 -14.20 10.22
C ARG A 195 -9.24 -13.36 10.75
N GLY A 196 -9.71 -12.42 9.94
CA GLY A 196 -10.85 -11.54 10.26
C GLY A 196 -10.55 -10.44 11.27
N MET A 197 -9.33 -10.33 11.80
CA MET A 197 -8.96 -9.25 12.73
C MET A 197 -8.68 -7.96 11.97
N ILE A 198 -9.36 -6.87 12.36
CA ILE A 198 -9.17 -5.51 11.83
C ILE A 198 -9.08 -4.50 12.96
N ILE A 199 -8.49 -3.36 12.70
CA ILE A 199 -8.37 -2.26 13.66
C ILE A 199 -9.49 -1.25 13.41
N LEU A 200 -10.21 -0.92 14.47
CA LEU A 200 -11.32 0.04 14.43
C LEU A 200 -11.01 1.28 15.26
N SER A 201 -11.50 2.44 14.82
CA SER A 201 -11.66 3.64 15.61
C SER A 201 -13.10 4.13 15.45
N ASP A 202 -13.78 4.37 16.58
CA ASP A 202 -15.20 4.76 16.59
C ASP A 202 -16.12 3.83 15.76
N GLY A 203 -15.82 2.53 15.75
CA GLY A 203 -16.58 1.51 15.03
C GLY A 203 -16.27 1.38 13.53
N GLU A 204 -15.38 2.21 12.99
CA GLU A 204 -14.98 2.19 11.58
C GLU A 204 -13.53 1.70 11.39
N PRO A 205 -13.23 0.95 10.30
CA PRO A 205 -11.86 0.59 9.98
C PRO A 205 -10.96 1.81 9.84
N ILE A 206 -9.77 1.77 10.46
CA ILE A 206 -8.83 2.89 10.39
C ILE A 206 -8.12 2.95 9.03
N GLU A 207 -7.51 4.10 8.72
CA GLU A 207 -6.46 4.23 7.70
C GLU A 207 -5.19 3.58 8.24
N ALA A 208 -5.05 2.27 8.04
CA ALA A 208 -3.94 1.49 8.58
C ALA A 208 -2.71 1.60 7.68
N TYR A 209 -2.16 2.80 7.55
CA TYR A 209 -0.92 3.02 6.79
C TYR A 209 0.27 2.35 7.46
N PHE A 210 1.18 1.82 6.63
CA PHE A 210 2.44 1.23 7.07
C PHE A 210 3.58 1.63 6.13
N PHE A 211 4.81 1.51 6.61
CA PHE A 211 6.03 1.85 5.88
C PHE A 211 7.21 1.05 6.45
N SER A 212 8.30 0.97 5.68
CA SER A 212 9.45 0.11 6.05
C SER A 212 10.32 0.71 7.15
N THR A 213 10.68 1.99 7.06
CA THR A 213 11.68 2.60 7.94
C THR A 213 11.34 4.05 8.21
N SER A 214 11.36 4.45 9.50
CA SER A 214 11.29 5.84 9.92
C SER A 214 12.69 6.40 10.19
N TRP A 215 12.75 7.70 10.42
CA TRP A 215 13.96 8.36 10.90
C TRP A 215 14.06 8.39 12.45
N GLY A 216 13.21 7.62 13.12
CA GLY A 216 13.03 7.54 14.56
C GLY A 216 11.73 8.18 15.05
N CYS A 217 10.89 8.71 14.15
CA CYS A 217 9.55 9.21 14.46
C CYS A 217 8.60 8.90 13.29
N THR A 218 7.33 8.63 13.60
CA THR A 218 6.25 8.65 12.61
C THR A 218 5.79 10.09 12.38
N ASP A 219 5.06 10.32 11.30
CA ASP A 219 4.39 11.62 11.06
C ASP A 219 2.86 11.48 11.16
N THR A 220 2.14 12.56 10.98
CA THR A 220 0.68 12.60 10.94
C THR A 220 0.20 12.73 9.50
N ASP A 221 -1.10 12.50 9.26
CA ASP A 221 -1.73 12.72 7.95
C ASP A 221 -1.77 14.19 7.52
N GLU A 222 -1.37 15.14 8.40
CA GLU A 222 -1.15 16.53 8.03
C GLU A 222 -0.11 16.71 6.93
N VAL A 223 0.85 15.76 6.77
CA VAL A 223 1.83 15.77 5.68
C VAL A 223 1.18 15.78 4.29
N TRP A 224 -0.07 15.30 4.20
CA TRP A 224 -0.88 15.31 2.97
C TRP A 224 -1.94 16.39 2.95
N ASN A 225 -1.84 17.41 3.82
CA ASN A 225 -2.83 18.48 3.98
C ASN A 225 -4.23 17.97 4.36
N ALA A 226 -4.31 16.93 5.18
CA ALA A 226 -5.58 16.49 5.73
C ALA A 226 -6.26 17.65 6.48
N LYS A 227 -7.51 17.97 6.12
CA LYS A 227 -8.28 19.05 6.75
C LYS A 227 -8.53 18.79 8.23
N LYS A 228 -8.58 17.54 8.62
CA LYS A 228 -8.75 17.08 10.00
C LYS A 228 -7.93 15.79 10.15
N SER A 229 -6.92 15.85 10.99
CA SER A 229 -6.08 14.68 11.30
C SER A 229 -6.91 13.61 12.02
N ALA A 230 -6.72 12.37 11.61
CA ALA A 230 -7.33 11.22 12.28
C ALA A 230 -6.69 11.05 13.68
N PRO A 231 -7.49 10.83 14.73
CA PRO A 231 -6.99 10.81 16.10
C PRO A 231 -5.98 9.71 16.39
N TYR A 232 -5.93 8.68 15.57
CA TYR A 232 -5.01 7.54 15.66
C TYR A 232 -3.74 7.71 14.80
N LEU A 233 -3.69 8.65 13.84
CA LEU A 233 -2.49 8.97 13.04
C LEU A 233 -1.67 10.06 13.72
N ARG A 234 -1.05 9.70 14.85
CA ARG A 234 -0.23 10.62 15.63
C ARG A 234 1.25 10.40 15.37
N SER A 235 2.02 11.48 15.48
CA SER A 235 3.46 11.36 15.54
C SER A 235 3.90 10.70 16.83
N ILE A 236 4.70 9.66 16.72
CA ILE A 236 5.29 8.94 17.84
C ILE A 236 6.78 8.71 17.58
N ALA A 237 7.58 8.74 18.64
CA ALA A 237 8.95 8.30 18.55
C ALA A 237 9.00 6.76 18.49
N VAL A 238 9.79 6.21 17.58
CA VAL A 238 9.93 4.77 17.35
C VAL A 238 11.15 4.27 18.13
N SER A 239 11.00 4.17 19.46
CA SER A 239 12.08 3.79 20.36
C SER A 239 11.57 3.11 21.63
N HIS A 240 12.45 2.39 22.35
CA HIS A 240 12.12 1.76 23.63
C HIS A 240 11.58 2.77 24.67
N LYS A 241 12.18 3.96 24.77
CA LYS A 241 11.71 5.01 25.66
C LYS A 241 10.32 5.52 25.30
N ALA A 242 9.99 5.58 24.02
CA ALA A 242 8.69 6.04 23.57
C ALA A 242 7.57 5.10 23.97
N VAL A 243 7.80 3.78 23.94
CA VAL A 243 6.81 2.80 24.39
C VAL A 243 6.49 3.01 25.88
N GLU A 244 7.52 3.22 26.73
CA GLU A 244 7.31 3.55 28.14
C GLU A 244 6.55 4.87 28.34
N THR A 245 6.85 5.88 27.52
CA THR A 245 6.20 7.21 27.58
C THR A 245 4.75 7.15 27.09
N MET A 246 4.43 6.34 26.06
CA MET A 246 3.06 6.14 25.57
C MET A 246 2.16 5.51 26.63
N VAL A 247 2.68 4.55 27.39
CA VAL A 247 1.95 3.93 28.51
C VAL A 247 1.60 4.99 29.58
N ASN A 248 2.45 6.00 29.74
CA ASN A 248 2.27 7.09 30.71
C ASN A 248 1.54 8.33 30.15
N GLY A 249 1.11 8.31 28.88
CA GLY A 249 0.27 9.38 28.26
C GLY A 249 0.99 10.70 27.98
N THR A 250 2.31 10.73 27.93
CA THR A 250 3.08 11.95 27.63
C THR A 250 3.12 12.22 26.13
N LEU A 251 2.62 13.38 25.68
CA LEU A 251 2.71 13.81 24.28
C LEU A 251 4.15 14.17 23.93
N GLN A 252 4.56 13.84 22.69
CA GLN A 252 5.85 14.30 22.16
C GLN A 252 5.83 15.82 22.00
N PRO A 253 6.94 16.52 22.28
CA PRO A 253 7.04 17.95 22.05
C PRO A 253 6.93 18.24 20.53
N GLU A 254 6.42 19.42 20.21
CA GLU A 254 6.35 19.89 18.82
C GLU A 254 7.74 19.91 18.18
N MET A 255 7.84 19.39 16.95
CA MET A 255 9.10 19.34 16.20
C MET A 255 9.43 20.69 15.58
N THR A 256 10.45 21.37 16.14
CA THR A 256 11.00 22.60 15.55
C THR A 256 12.10 22.30 14.53
N GLU A 257 12.44 23.25 13.67
CA GLU A 257 13.55 23.13 12.74
C GLU A 257 14.86 22.87 13.47
N GLN A 258 15.08 23.52 14.61
CA GLN A 258 16.27 23.34 15.42
C GLN A 258 16.32 21.92 16.03
N SER A 259 15.25 21.47 16.68
CA SER A 259 15.21 20.12 17.29
C SER A 259 15.33 19.01 16.24
N PHE A 260 14.76 19.23 15.03
CA PHE A 260 14.95 18.32 13.92
C PHE A 260 16.41 18.24 13.47
N ARG A 261 17.09 19.38 13.29
CA ARG A 261 18.51 19.44 12.88
C ARG A 261 19.43 18.76 13.89
N GLU A 262 19.19 18.99 15.15
CA GLU A 262 19.95 18.36 16.23
C GLU A 262 19.76 16.83 16.21
N ARG A 263 18.53 16.34 16.07
CA ARG A 263 18.22 14.92 16.10
C ARG A 263 18.64 14.17 14.83
N ILE A 264 18.48 14.76 13.64
CA ILE A 264 18.82 14.09 12.36
C ILE A 264 20.32 13.83 12.22
N LEU A 265 21.17 14.63 12.88
CA LEU A 265 22.62 14.46 12.88
C LEU A 265 23.11 13.40 13.87
N GLN A 266 22.24 12.93 14.77
CA GLN A 266 22.56 11.93 15.77
C GLN A 266 21.94 10.58 15.40
N ARG A 267 22.66 9.49 15.69
CA ARG A 267 22.07 8.15 15.73
C ARG A 267 21.68 7.87 17.17
N ASP A 268 20.40 8.01 17.49
CA ASP A 268 19.92 7.71 18.83
C ASP A 268 20.00 6.19 19.08
N ALA A 269 20.74 5.80 20.12
CA ALA A 269 20.89 4.40 20.48
C ALA A 269 19.57 3.75 20.94
N GLY A 270 18.57 4.55 21.28
CA GLY A 270 17.23 4.09 21.66
C GLY A 270 16.27 3.83 20.52
N ASP A 271 16.55 4.33 19.31
CA ASP A 271 15.68 4.14 18.16
C ASP A 271 15.79 2.70 17.61
N TYR A 272 14.64 2.07 17.31
CA TYR A 272 14.62 0.68 16.83
C TYR A 272 15.33 0.50 15.49
N GLU A 273 15.21 1.48 14.59
CA GLU A 273 15.65 1.40 13.20
C GLU A 273 17.07 1.95 12.97
N LYS A 274 17.81 2.25 14.04
CA LYS A 274 19.14 2.91 13.97
C LYS A 274 20.17 2.19 13.10
N GLU A 275 20.04 0.90 12.90
CA GLU A 275 20.93 0.08 12.07
C GLU A 275 20.41 -0.05 10.61
N ASP A 276 19.18 0.39 10.32
CA ASP A 276 18.64 0.35 8.97
C ASP A 276 19.33 1.35 8.06
N VAL A 277 19.59 0.95 6.80
CA VAL A 277 20.28 1.80 5.82
C VAL A 277 19.48 3.06 5.47
N TRP A 278 18.15 3.01 5.59
CA TRP A 278 17.25 4.13 5.32
C TRP A 278 16.96 5.00 6.55
N TYR A 279 17.44 4.62 7.72
CA TYR A 279 17.27 5.40 8.96
C TYR A 279 17.93 6.78 8.86
N ARG A 280 19.08 6.88 8.20
CA ARG A 280 19.78 8.14 7.91
C ARG A 280 20.32 8.11 6.48
N TRP A 281 19.87 9.03 5.68
CA TRP A 281 20.31 9.17 4.29
C TRP A 281 20.56 10.65 3.94
N LYS A 282 21.29 10.91 2.88
CA LYS A 282 21.62 12.23 2.36
C LYS A 282 21.50 12.26 0.86
N VAL A 283 20.84 13.29 0.34
CA VAL A 283 20.79 13.60 -1.08
C VAL A 283 21.36 14.98 -1.30
N CYS A 284 22.21 15.13 -2.33
CA CYS A 284 22.73 16.41 -2.78
C CYS A 284 22.02 16.79 -4.08
N ILE A 285 21.31 17.91 -4.07
CA ILE A 285 20.62 18.44 -5.24
C ILE A 285 21.47 19.60 -5.78
N PRO A 286 21.94 19.55 -7.05
CA PRO A 286 22.71 20.62 -7.63
C PRO A 286 21.94 21.95 -7.64
N TRP A 287 22.60 23.04 -7.31
CA TRP A 287 22.03 24.39 -7.29
C TRP A 287 21.37 24.75 -8.62
N GLU A 288 22.05 24.48 -9.74
CA GLU A 288 21.54 24.77 -11.07
C GLU A 288 20.23 24.02 -11.39
N MET A 289 20.07 22.81 -10.87
CA MET A 289 18.83 22.05 -11.03
C MET A 289 17.67 22.71 -10.27
N LEU A 290 17.91 23.16 -9.04
CA LEU A 290 16.90 23.88 -8.24
C LEU A 290 16.54 25.21 -8.89
N LYS A 291 17.54 25.95 -9.37
CA LYS A 291 17.36 27.21 -10.09
C LYS A 291 16.48 27.00 -11.33
N GLU A 292 16.89 26.12 -12.22
CA GLU A 292 16.12 25.81 -13.45
C GLU A 292 14.66 25.43 -13.16
N ARG A 293 14.45 24.55 -12.18
CA ARG A 293 13.10 24.13 -11.77
C ARG A 293 12.28 25.28 -11.23
N SER A 294 12.88 26.12 -10.38
CA SER A 294 12.21 27.24 -9.74
C SER A 294 11.80 28.29 -10.77
N GLU A 295 12.73 28.73 -11.61
CA GLU A 295 12.52 29.79 -12.62
C GLU A 295 11.53 29.30 -13.70
N ARG A 296 11.57 28.02 -14.10
CA ARG A 296 10.60 27.44 -15.05
C ARG A 296 9.20 27.33 -14.46
N LYS A 297 9.07 26.93 -13.18
CA LYS A 297 7.77 26.74 -12.53
C LYS A 297 7.12 28.05 -12.11
N TRP A 298 7.92 29.03 -11.73
CA TRP A 298 7.48 30.34 -11.24
C TRP A 298 8.30 31.48 -11.89
N PRO A 299 8.04 31.83 -13.16
CA PRO A 299 8.81 32.86 -13.87
C PRO A 299 8.81 34.21 -13.15
N GLN A 300 7.79 34.52 -12.36
CA GLN A 300 7.64 35.73 -11.59
C GLN A 300 8.60 35.86 -10.39
N LEU A 301 9.26 34.78 -9.97
CA LEU A 301 10.27 34.83 -8.91
C LEU A 301 11.44 35.75 -9.22
N GLY A 302 11.76 35.93 -10.50
CA GLY A 302 13.06 36.45 -10.91
C GLY A 302 14.15 35.39 -10.72
N ALA A 303 15.37 35.77 -10.47
CA ALA A 303 16.45 34.84 -10.23
C ALA A 303 16.23 34.08 -8.91
N PHE A 304 16.45 32.76 -8.94
CA PHE A 304 16.36 31.91 -7.75
C PHE A 304 17.49 32.23 -6.77
N THR A 305 17.14 32.49 -5.51
CA THR A 305 18.10 32.92 -4.47
C THR A 305 18.23 31.90 -3.33
N GLY A 306 17.27 30.97 -3.16
CA GLY A 306 17.37 29.96 -2.10
C GLY A 306 16.11 29.22 -1.79
N LEU A 307 16.23 28.36 -0.76
CA LEU A 307 15.13 27.62 -0.15
C LEU A 307 15.11 27.89 1.35
N SER A 308 13.91 27.98 1.93
CA SER A 308 13.77 27.99 3.38
C SER A 308 12.58 27.13 3.84
N ILE A 309 12.74 26.47 4.99
CA ILE A 309 11.69 25.68 5.63
C ILE A 309 10.90 26.60 6.56
N GLN A 310 9.61 26.77 6.29
CA GLN A 310 8.72 27.64 7.07
C GLN A 310 7.96 26.91 8.16
N GLY A 311 8.09 25.61 8.26
CA GLY A 311 7.49 24.80 9.33
C GLY A 311 7.64 23.32 9.10
N ARG A 312 7.52 22.57 10.20
CA ARG A 312 7.51 21.09 10.19
C ARG A 312 6.25 20.56 10.80
N ASN A 313 5.84 19.38 10.33
CA ASN A 313 4.82 18.58 10.98
C ASN A 313 5.36 17.95 12.28
N PRO A 314 4.51 17.48 13.17
CA PRO A 314 4.94 16.91 14.47
C PRO A 314 6.01 15.82 14.37
N GLY A 315 5.98 14.99 13.33
CA GLY A 315 6.96 13.94 13.08
C GLY A 315 8.23 14.40 12.35
N GLY A 316 8.34 15.67 12.00
CA GLY A 316 9.53 16.26 11.37
C GLY A 316 9.41 16.50 9.85
N GLY A 317 8.37 15.99 9.20
CA GLY A 317 8.12 16.27 7.78
C GLY A 317 8.00 17.78 7.50
N VAL A 318 8.53 18.24 6.36
CA VAL A 318 8.44 19.67 5.98
C VAL A 318 6.98 19.99 5.63
N LYS A 319 6.40 20.94 6.38
CA LYS A 319 5.03 21.40 6.16
C LYS A 319 4.95 22.39 5.00
N THR A 320 5.84 23.37 5.00
CA THR A 320 5.90 24.41 3.97
C THR A 320 7.35 24.66 3.59
N LEU A 321 7.64 24.54 2.29
CA LEU A 321 8.91 24.89 1.68
C LEU A 321 8.73 26.19 0.91
N GLU A 322 9.49 27.22 1.28
CA GLU A 322 9.57 28.49 0.57
C GLU A 322 10.69 28.44 -0.47
N ILE A 323 10.36 28.85 -1.67
CA ILE A 323 11.28 29.01 -2.79
C ILE A 323 11.51 30.53 -2.94
N GLN A 324 12.74 30.95 -2.73
CA GLN A 324 13.12 32.38 -2.69
C GLN A 324 13.59 32.85 -4.05
N GLY A 325 13.12 34.00 -4.46
CA GLY A 325 13.51 34.68 -5.68
C GLY A 325 13.80 36.16 -5.44
N GLU A 326 14.47 36.81 -6.40
CA GLU A 326 14.80 38.22 -6.31
C GLU A 326 13.58 39.15 -6.26
N ASN A 327 12.49 38.79 -6.97
CA ASN A 327 11.30 39.63 -7.07
C ASN A 327 10.24 39.27 -6.04
N GLN A 328 10.04 37.98 -5.81
CA GLN A 328 9.06 37.46 -4.87
C GLN A 328 9.38 36.02 -4.50
N ASN A 329 8.69 35.49 -3.50
CA ASN A 329 8.81 34.10 -3.08
C ASN A 329 7.59 33.27 -3.55
N ALA A 330 7.77 31.97 -3.69
CA ALA A 330 6.72 30.99 -3.88
C ALA A 330 6.77 29.96 -2.77
N THR A 331 5.65 29.26 -2.53
CA THR A 331 5.55 28.22 -1.50
C THR A 331 5.09 26.90 -2.10
N LEU A 332 5.58 25.81 -1.52
CA LEU A 332 5.08 24.47 -1.70
C LEU A 332 4.60 23.93 -0.37
N GLU A 333 3.38 23.43 -0.37
CA GLU A 333 2.77 22.78 0.76
C GLU A 333 2.51 21.32 0.42
N ASN A 334 2.45 20.47 1.41
CA ASN A 334 2.35 19.01 1.43
C ASN A 334 3.58 18.24 0.92
N GLU A 335 3.71 17.04 1.45
CA GLU A 335 4.84 16.14 1.23
C GLU A 335 5.04 15.81 -0.26
N TYR A 336 3.97 15.47 -0.96
CA TYR A 336 4.07 15.05 -2.36
C TYR A 336 4.60 16.17 -3.28
N ALA A 337 4.08 17.39 -3.13
CA ALA A 337 4.52 18.53 -3.94
C ALA A 337 5.97 18.91 -3.67
N ILE A 338 6.39 18.88 -2.40
CA ILE A 338 7.77 19.16 -1.96
C ILE A 338 8.71 18.07 -2.48
N ARG A 339 8.38 16.80 -2.28
CA ARG A 339 9.17 15.65 -2.77
C ARG A 339 9.32 15.65 -4.28
N LYS A 340 8.24 15.91 -5.02
CA LYS A 340 8.26 16.02 -6.48
C LYS A 340 9.17 17.14 -6.97
N PHE A 341 9.16 18.30 -6.30
CA PHE A 341 10.03 19.42 -6.62
C PHE A 341 11.50 19.11 -6.34
N LEU A 342 11.80 18.46 -5.20
CA LEU A 342 13.17 18.13 -4.78
C LEU A 342 13.69 16.82 -5.41
N SER A 343 12.86 16.02 -6.08
CA SER A 343 13.28 14.72 -6.58
C SER A 343 14.50 14.82 -7.50
N VAL A 344 15.48 13.96 -7.26
CA VAL A 344 16.59 13.69 -8.17
C VAL A 344 16.24 12.43 -8.96
N LYS A 345 16.26 12.50 -10.28
CA LYS A 345 16.17 11.35 -11.16
C LYS A 345 17.58 10.90 -11.52
#